data_dda7a8e5df07994ae30379a7c8d2ac1c
#
_entry.id   dda7a8e5df07994ae30379a7c8d2ac1c
#
_cell.length_a   1.000
_cell.length_b   1.000
_cell.length_c   1.000
_cell.angle_alpha   90.00
_cell.angle_beta   90.00
_cell.angle_gamma   90.00
#
_symmetry.space_group_name_H-M   'P 1'
#
loop_
_entity.id
_entity.type
_entity.pdbx_description
1 polymer ?
#
loop_
_entity_poly.entity_id
_entity_poly.type
_entity_poly.pdbx_seq_one_letter_code
_entity_poly.pdbx_strand_id
1 'polypeptide(L)'
;MRPHLLVILLGALSVLLVGNSEVTSQPKADEKPKEKAKPNKLAKESSPYLLQHAHNPVEWYPWGQEAFEKAKKEQKLIFLSIGYSSCHWCHVMERESFSNAEIAKLMNKNFVCIKVDREERPDVDDIYMTALQTTGEQGGWPLNMFLTPGGKPIFGATYFPPEDRKIGDGTIPGFKTVLNKVIEFDKDRADLEKQADRIAEATVKALEANSKAIALVPIKRDLVTDAVDGFSIDPEHGGTGSKERNFRGTKFPRPPVWGFLLVQSRKPGNENLKKLTDNTLAKMLEGGIYDHLGGGFHRYSTERTWTVPHFEKMLYDNAQLVELYSEAYALDPRPEYKRVVAETLGFIKREMTSPEKGFYSALDADSNEKEGEFYVWTEDEIKKVLGTDADLALFKAVYGVAAPNFEEKYHILRLPKTLGEIAKEHKLTEEQ
;
A
#
# COMPACT_ATOMS: atom_id res chain seq x y z
N MET A 1 -12.47 -36.13 14.39
CA MET A 1 -11.31 -35.59 15.12
C MET A 1 -10.43 -34.95 14.05
N ARG A 2 -10.27 -33.78 14.01
CA ARG A 2 -10.09 -32.49 14.51
C ARG A 2 -10.23 -31.42 13.39
N PRO A 3 -11.26 -30.57 13.33
CA PRO A 3 -11.33 -29.47 12.36
C PRO A 3 -10.62 -28.18 12.86
N HIS A 4 -9.81 -28.25 13.92
CA HIS A 4 -9.35 -27.05 14.65
C HIS A 4 -7.95 -26.51 14.25
N LEU A 5 -7.24 -27.14 13.31
CA LEU A 5 -5.84 -26.77 13.07
C LEU A 5 -5.66 -25.56 12.14
N LEU A 6 -6.62 -25.31 11.26
CA LEU A 6 -6.53 -24.19 10.31
C LEU A 6 -7.19 -22.90 10.85
N VAL A 7 -8.20 -23.05 11.73
CA VAL A 7 -8.87 -21.91 12.39
C VAL A 7 -7.93 -21.16 13.36
N ILE A 8 -6.91 -21.83 13.91
CA ILE A 8 -5.91 -21.20 14.80
C ILE A 8 -4.92 -20.30 14.04
N LEU A 9 -4.81 -20.46 12.72
CA LEU A 9 -4.01 -19.54 11.87
C LEU A 9 -4.71 -18.21 11.59
N LEU A 10 -6.05 -18.19 11.67
CA LEU A 10 -6.88 -17.04 11.32
C LEU A 10 -6.94 -15.94 12.39
N GLY A 11 -6.61 -16.25 13.64
CA GLY A 11 -6.77 -15.30 14.75
C GLY A 11 -5.57 -14.40 15.08
N ALA A 12 -4.42 -14.60 14.46
CA ALA A 12 -3.18 -13.98 14.93
C ALA A 12 -2.59 -12.89 14.01
N LEU A 13 -3.14 -12.68 12.81
CA LEU A 13 -2.52 -11.79 11.83
C LEU A 13 -3.05 -10.34 11.86
N SER A 14 -4.14 -10.07 12.57
CA SER A 14 -4.82 -8.75 12.54
C SER A 14 -4.23 -7.68 13.46
N VAL A 15 -3.16 -7.95 14.16
CA VAL A 15 -2.53 -6.96 15.07
C VAL A 15 -1.03 -6.98 14.82
N LEU A 16 -0.55 -6.23 13.85
CA LEU A 16 0.86 -5.81 13.91
C LEU A 16 1.31 -5.04 12.65
N LEU A 17 1.10 -3.77 12.68
CA LEU A 17 1.99 -2.80 12.04
C LEU A 17 2.16 -1.60 12.99
N VAL A 18 2.69 -1.83 14.19
CA VAL A 18 3.32 -0.78 15.01
C VAL A 18 4.33 -1.48 15.89
N GLY A 19 5.58 -1.45 15.50
CA GLY A 19 6.70 -1.89 16.29
C GLY A 19 7.96 -1.82 15.46
N ASN A 20 8.67 -0.69 15.53
CA ASN A 20 10.05 -0.59 15.08
C ASN A 20 10.85 -1.69 15.74
N SER A 21 11.25 -2.71 15.00
CA SER A 21 12.33 -3.60 15.40
C SER A 21 13.43 -3.48 14.34
N GLU A 22 14.56 -2.98 14.79
CA GLU A 22 15.80 -2.85 14.05
C GLU A 22 16.09 -4.11 13.25
N VAL A 23 16.07 -3.99 11.92
CA VAL A 23 16.78 -4.92 11.06
C VAL A 23 18.15 -4.31 10.81
N THR A 24 19.08 -4.54 11.73
CA THR A 24 20.50 -4.30 11.49
C THR A 24 21.01 -5.37 10.54
N SER A 25 20.85 -5.15 9.24
CA SER A 25 21.64 -5.86 8.24
C SER A 25 22.92 -5.08 7.97
N GLN A 26 24.00 -5.48 8.62
CA GLN A 26 25.34 -5.05 8.18
C GLN A 26 25.56 -5.51 6.74
N PRO A 27 26.02 -4.64 5.82
CA PRO A 27 26.40 -5.08 4.50
C PRO A 27 27.64 -5.99 4.62
N LYS A 28 27.49 -7.25 4.25
CA LYS A 28 28.64 -8.13 4.01
C LYS A 28 29.32 -7.63 2.74
N ALA A 29 30.54 -7.09 2.90
CA ALA A 29 31.45 -6.83 1.79
C ALA A 29 31.77 -8.17 1.08
N ASP A 30 31.87 -8.11 -0.28
CA ASP A 30 32.33 -9.18 -1.16
C ASP A 30 31.40 -10.39 -1.38
N GLU A 31 30.17 -10.17 -1.85
CA GLU A 31 29.52 -11.20 -2.67
C GLU A 31 29.84 -10.95 -4.18
N LYS A 32 30.51 -11.92 -4.82
CA LYS A 32 30.62 -11.98 -6.28
C LYS A 32 29.21 -11.92 -6.88
N PRO A 33 29.02 -11.30 -8.07
CA PRO A 33 27.71 -11.28 -8.73
C PRO A 33 27.18 -12.72 -8.80
N LYS A 34 26.08 -13.01 -8.12
CA LYS A 34 25.41 -14.31 -8.23
C LYS A 34 25.00 -14.49 -9.69
N GLU A 35 25.44 -15.58 -10.29
CA GLU A 35 25.02 -15.97 -11.65
C GLU A 35 23.48 -15.94 -11.68
N LYS A 36 22.90 -15.08 -12.54
CA LYS A 36 21.44 -14.91 -12.60
C LYS A 36 20.81 -16.28 -12.87
N ALA A 37 19.85 -16.67 -12.05
CA ALA A 37 19.12 -17.93 -12.25
C ALA A 37 18.54 -17.98 -13.68
N LYS A 38 18.42 -19.20 -14.23
CA LYS A 38 17.78 -19.41 -15.54
C LYS A 38 16.40 -18.76 -15.52
N PRO A 39 16.04 -17.95 -16.53
CA PRO A 39 14.76 -17.24 -16.53
C PRO A 39 13.59 -18.23 -16.52
N ASN A 40 12.59 -17.94 -15.68
CA ASN A 40 11.33 -18.65 -15.62
C ASN A 40 10.35 -18.14 -16.71
N LYS A 41 9.08 -18.56 -16.66
CA LYS A 41 8.08 -18.23 -17.70
C LYS A 41 7.77 -16.74 -17.79
N LEU A 42 7.97 -15.98 -16.71
CA LEU A 42 7.67 -14.53 -16.66
C LEU A 42 8.62 -13.70 -17.55
N ALA A 43 9.76 -14.23 -17.95
CA ALA A 43 10.70 -13.53 -18.85
C ALA A 43 10.13 -13.20 -20.25
N LYS A 44 8.95 -13.72 -20.59
CA LYS A 44 8.26 -13.47 -21.86
C LYS A 44 7.11 -12.47 -21.74
N GLU A 45 6.85 -12.01 -20.53
CA GLU A 45 5.77 -11.06 -20.23
C GLU A 45 6.19 -9.61 -20.50
N SER A 46 5.21 -8.70 -20.62
CA SER A 46 5.45 -7.27 -20.84
C SER A 46 5.39 -6.47 -19.53
N SER A 47 4.72 -7.01 -18.50
CA SER A 47 4.58 -6.35 -17.20
C SER A 47 5.94 -6.13 -16.54
N PRO A 48 6.28 -4.89 -16.14
CA PRO A 48 7.49 -4.62 -15.36
C PRO A 48 7.55 -5.44 -14.07
N TYR A 49 6.41 -5.61 -13.39
CA TYR A 49 6.31 -6.40 -12.17
C TYR A 49 6.63 -7.87 -12.41
N LEU A 50 6.07 -8.48 -13.45
CA LEU A 50 6.35 -9.88 -13.77
C LEU A 50 7.82 -10.08 -14.18
N LEU A 51 8.38 -9.12 -14.94
CA LEU A 51 9.79 -9.15 -15.34
C LEU A 51 10.76 -9.04 -14.16
N GLN A 52 10.43 -8.31 -13.09
CA GLN A 52 11.20 -8.26 -11.84
C GLN A 52 11.40 -9.67 -11.24
N HIS A 53 10.40 -10.54 -11.37
CA HIS A 53 10.42 -11.90 -10.86
C HIS A 53 10.93 -12.96 -11.86
N ALA A 54 11.32 -12.57 -13.07
CA ALA A 54 11.72 -13.48 -14.14
C ALA A 54 12.96 -14.33 -13.80
N HIS A 55 13.81 -13.86 -12.91
CA HIS A 55 15.05 -14.52 -12.48
C HIS A 55 15.01 -15.09 -11.05
N ASN A 56 13.84 -15.10 -10.40
CA ASN A 56 13.71 -15.80 -9.14
C ASN A 56 13.94 -17.31 -9.33
N PRO A 57 14.50 -18.01 -8.32
CA PRO A 57 14.61 -19.47 -8.35
C PRO A 57 13.24 -20.19 -8.27
N VAL A 58 12.15 -19.48 -7.99
CA VAL A 58 10.79 -20.00 -8.08
C VAL A 58 10.38 -20.14 -9.55
N GLU A 59 9.83 -21.29 -9.93
CA GLU A 59 9.30 -21.56 -11.27
C GLU A 59 7.95 -20.87 -11.48
N TRP A 60 7.96 -19.56 -11.61
CA TRP A 60 6.77 -18.76 -11.80
C TRP A 60 6.14 -18.94 -13.18
N TYR A 61 4.83 -18.99 -13.19
CA TYR A 61 3.95 -18.91 -14.35
C TYR A 61 3.17 -17.59 -14.31
N PRO A 62 2.90 -16.96 -15.47
CA PRO A 62 1.87 -15.92 -15.54
C PRO A 62 0.49 -16.57 -15.36
N TRP A 63 -0.51 -15.74 -15.05
CA TRP A 63 -1.90 -16.19 -14.98
C TRP A 63 -2.39 -16.65 -16.35
N GLY A 64 -2.75 -17.91 -16.48
CA GLY A 64 -3.21 -18.45 -17.75
C GLY A 64 -3.44 -19.96 -17.72
N GLN A 65 -3.99 -20.46 -18.81
CA GLN A 65 -4.41 -21.85 -18.95
C GLN A 65 -3.27 -22.86 -18.71
N GLU A 66 -2.05 -22.55 -19.15
CA GLU A 66 -0.88 -23.43 -19.00
C GLU A 66 -0.62 -23.78 -17.52
N ALA A 67 -0.70 -22.80 -16.63
CA ALA A 67 -0.47 -23.00 -15.19
C ALA A 67 -1.56 -23.89 -14.57
N PHE A 68 -2.83 -23.65 -14.91
CA PHE A 68 -3.95 -24.43 -14.41
C PHE A 68 -3.95 -25.87 -14.95
N GLU A 69 -3.64 -26.08 -16.21
CA GLU A 69 -3.49 -27.42 -16.80
C GLU A 69 -2.37 -28.21 -16.14
N LYS A 70 -1.22 -27.55 -15.89
CA LYS A 70 -0.13 -28.16 -15.14
C LYS A 70 -0.55 -28.54 -13.72
N ALA A 71 -1.22 -27.65 -12.99
CA ALA A 71 -1.69 -27.92 -11.64
C ALA A 71 -2.67 -29.12 -11.61
N LYS A 72 -3.62 -29.17 -12.55
CA LYS A 72 -4.55 -30.31 -12.70
C LYS A 72 -3.84 -31.61 -13.06
N LYS A 73 -2.91 -31.57 -14.03
CA LYS A 73 -2.15 -32.73 -14.47
C LYS A 73 -1.26 -33.33 -13.38
N GLU A 74 -0.57 -32.44 -12.62
CA GLU A 74 0.34 -32.87 -11.57
C GLU A 74 -0.36 -33.03 -10.21
N GLN A 75 -1.67 -32.77 -10.13
CA GLN A 75 -2.47 -32.78 -8.89
C GLN A 75 -1.87 -31.93 -7.78
N LYS A 76 -1.21 -30.80 -8.15
CA LYS A 76 -0.60 -29.85 -7.23
C LYS A 76 -1.54 -28.70 -6.90
N LEU A 77 -1.48 -28.23 -5.67
CA LEU A 77 -2.06 -26.94 -5.31
C LEU A 77 -1.38 -25.81 -6.06
N ILE A 78 -2.09 -24.69 -6.20
CA ILE A 78 -1.55 -23.46 -6.77
C ILE A 78 -1.15 -22.54 -5.61
N PHE A 79 0.05 -21.96 -5.70
CA PHE A 79 0.43 -20.78 -4.93
C PHE A 79 0.32 -19.56 -5.83
N LEU A 80 -0.62 -18.68 -5.55
CA LEU A 80 -0.88 -17.44 -6.27
C LEU A 80 -0.33 -16.27 -5.49
N SER A 81 0.51 -15.43 -6.12
CA SER A 81 0.99 -14.20 -5.53
C SER A 81 0.66 -13.02 -6.45
N ILE A 82 -0.08 -12.06 -5.94
CA ILE A 82 -0.54 -10.86 -6.65
C ILE A 82 0.13 -9.63 -6.03
N GLY A 83 0.56 -8.69 -6.87
CA GLY A 83 1.18 -7.45 -6.44
C GLY A 83 1.30 -6.46 -7.60
N TYR A 84 2.20 -5.51 -7.50
CA TYR A 84 2.47 -4.50 -8.53
C TYR A 84 3.91 -3.97 -8.40
N SER A 85 4.40 -3.27 -9.41
CA SER A 85 5.82 -2.97 -9.58
C SER A 85 6.43 -2.06 -8.51
N SER A 86 5.68 -1.11 -7.95
CA SER A 86 6.16 -0.17 -6.92
C SER A 86 5.84 -0.61 -5.48
N CYS A 87 5.37 -1.85 -5.30
CA CYS A 87 4.93 -2.35 -4.01
C CYS A 87 6.11 -2.74 -3.11
N HIS A 88 6.42 -1.94 -2.10
CA HIS A 88 7.51 -2.18 -1.15
C HIS A 88 7.47 -3.59 -0.52
N TRP A 89 6.35 -4.00 0.07
CA TRP A 89 6.24 -5.32 0.71
C TRP A 89 6.32 -6.49 -0.29
N CYS A 90 6.02 -6.24 -1.59
CA CYS A 90 6.26 -7.22 -2.64
C CYS A 90 7.76 -7.39 -2.88
N HIS A 91 8.54 -6.30 -2.88
CA HIS A 91 10.01 -6.34 -2.97
C HIS A 91 10.63 -7.01 -1.75
N VAL A 92 10.13 -6.70 -0.55
CA VAL A 92 10.60 -7.37 0.69
C VAL A 92 10.39 -8.88 0.58
N MET A 93 9.20 -9.33 0.21
CA MET A 93 8.90 -10.76 0.08
C MET A 93 9.69 -11.43 -1.05
N GLU A 94 9.97 -10.69 -2.13
CA GLU A 94 10.83 -11.14 -3.23
C GLU A 94 12.24 -11.42 -2.71
N ARG A 95 12.87 -10.45 -2.04
CA ARG A 95 14.22 -10.58 -1.50
C ARG A 95 14.34 -11.67 -0.43
N GLU A 96 13.42 -11.67 0.52
CA GLU A 96 13.49 -12.56 1.69
C GLU A 96 13.04 -14.00 1.42
N SER A 97 12.03 -14.18 0.55
CA SER A 97 11.40 -15.48 0.34
C SER A 97 11.54 -16.01 -1.08
N PHE A 98 11.19 -15.24 -2.11
CA PHE A 98 11.16 -15.77 -3.48
C PHE A 98 12.55 -15.90 -4.11
N SER A 99 13.54 -15.17 -3.61
CA SER A 99 14.96 -15.29 -3.98
C SER A 99 15.71 -16.32 -3.12
N ASN A 100 15.07 -16.90 -2.11
CA ASN A 100 15.65 -17.93 -1.26
C ASN A 100 15.55 -19.31 -1.92
N ALA A 101 16.70 -19.93 -2.19
CA ALA A 101 16.79 -21.20 -2.91
C ALA A 101 16.10 -22.38 -2.17
N GLU A 102 16.12 -22.40 -0.83
CA GLU A 102 15.46 -23.47 -0.05
C GLU A 102 13.94 -23.33 -0.12
N ILE A 103 13.43 -22.11 0.04
CA ILE A 103 12.00 -21.81 -0.08
C ILE A 103 11.53 -22.10 -1.50
N ALA A 104 12.27 -21.64 -2.51
CA ALA A 104 11.95 -21.90 -3.91
C ALA A 104 11.91 -23.39 -4.23
N LYS A 105 12.86 -24.18 -3.71
CA LYS A 105 12.85 -25.65 -3.87
C LYS A 105 11.59 -26.29 -3.26
N LEU A 106 11.17 -25.82 -2.09
CA LEU A 106 9.95 -26.30 -1.43
C LEU A 106 8.71 -25.94 -2.26
N MET A 107 8.63 -24.71 -2.76
CA MET A 107 7.55 -24.21 -3.61
C MET A 107 7.44 -24.99 -4.92
N ASN A 108 8.53 -25.08 -5.68
CA ASN A 108 8.57 -25.75 -7.00
C ASN A 108 8.19 -27.24 -6.91
N LYS A 109 8.58 -27.90 -5.81
CA LYS A 109 8.27 -29.31 -5.60
C LYS A 109 6.77 -29.54 -5.39
N ASN A 110 6.11 -28.68 -4.62
CA ASN A 110 4.78 -28.96 -4.08
C ASN A 110 3.66 -28.13 -4.69
N PHE A 111 3.97 -27.02 -5.37
CA PHE A 111 2.99 -26.10 -5.91
C PHE A 111 3.25 -25.79 -7.39
N VAL A 112 2.22 -25.37 -8.10
CA VAL A 112 2.35 -24.57 -9.30
C VAL A 112 2.25 -23.11 -8.89
N CYS A 113 3.34 -22.34 -9.10
CA CYS A 113 3.44 -20.96 -8.61
C CYS A 113 3.00 -19.98 -9.71
N ILE A 114 1.99 -19.17 -9.44
CA ILE A 114 1.45 -18.18 -10.36
C ILE A 114 1.73 -16.78 -9.81
N LYS A 115 2.25 -15.89 -10.68
CA LYS A 115 2.45 -14.48 -10.39
C LYS A 115 1.49 -13.64 -11.20
N VAL A 116 0.88 -12.62 -10.57
CA VAL A 116 -0.08 -11.72 -11.21
C VAL A 116 0.27 -10.29 -10.91
N ASP A 117 0.29 -9.48 -11.97
CA ASP A 117 0.30 -8.03 -11.85
C ASP A 117 -1.15 -7.53 -11.73
N ARG A 118 -1.51 -6.94 -10.60
CA ARG A 118 -2.86 -6.41 -10.39
C ARG A 118 -3.20 -5.23 -11.30
N GLU A 119 -2.20 -4.53 -11.79
CA GLU A 119 -2.42 -3.38 -12.69
C GLU A 119 -2.82 -3.84 -14.09
N GLU A 120 -2.36 -5.03 -14.52
CA GLU A 120 -2.79 -5.66 -15.77
C GLU A 120 -4.03 -6.55 -15.59
N ARG A 121 -4.17 -7.19 -14.40
CA ARG A 121 -5.26 -8.13 -14.11
C ARG A 121 -6.02 -7.78 -12.82
N PRO A 122 -6.65 -6.57 -12.79
CA PRO A 122 -7.46 -6.16 -11.65
C PRO A 122 -8.67 -7.07 -11.40
N ASP A 123 -9.15 -7.75 -12.44
CA ASP A 123 -10.22 -8.73 -12.35
C ASP A 123 -9.84 -9.94 -11.47
N VAL A 124 -8.62 -10.44 -11.60
CA VAL A 124 -8.08 -11.53 -10.78
C VAL A 124 -7.82 -11.04 -9.35
N ASP A 125 -7.23 -9.85 -9.22
CA ASP A 125 -6.96 -9.22 -7.92
C ASP A 125 -8.25 -9.06 -7.09
N ASP A 126 -9.31 -8.52 -7.68
CA ASP A 126 -10.59 -8.27 -7.00
C ASP A 126 -11.23 -9.56 -6.46
N ILE A 127 -11.22 -10.63 -7.27
CA ILE A 127 -11.76 -11.93 -6.86
C ILE A 127 -11.02 -12.47 -5.64
N TYR A 128 -9.68 -12.53 -5.68
CA TYR A 128 -8.92 -13.15 -4.58
C TYR A 128 -8.74 -12.22 -3.39
N MET A 129 -8.77 -10.90 -3.58
CA MET A 129 -8.87 -9.93 -2.49
C MET A 129 -10.19 -10.08 -1.75
N THR A 130 -11.31 -10.21 -2.47
CA THR A 130 -12.62 -10.50 -1.87
C THR A 130 -12.60 -11.84 -1.13
N ALA A 131 -11.99 -12.88 -1.73
CA ALA A 131 -11.84 -14.16 -1.07
C ALA A 131 -11.09 -14.06 0.26
N LEU A 132 -9.97 -13.33 0.30
CA LEU A 132 -9.23 -13.10 1.54
C LEU A 132 -10.10 -12.37 2.57
N GLN A 133 -10.78 -11.31 2.18
CA GLN A 133 -11.62 -10.52 3.08
C GLN A 133 -12.81 -11.30 3.64
N THR A 134 -13.38 -12.28 2.91
CA THR A 134 -14.43 -13.15 3.44
C THR A 134 -13.97 -14.07 4.56
N THR A 135 -12.67 -14.26 4.73
CA THR A 135 -12.09 -15.01 5.87
C THR A 135 -11.88 -14.15 7.11
N GLY A 136 -12.17 -12.85 7.04
CA GLY A 136 -11.99 -11.88 8.14
C GLY A 136 -10.62 -11.21 8.15
N GLU A 137 -9.75 -11.51 7.19
CA GLU A 137 -8.45 -10.89 7.05
C GLU A 137 -8.55 -9.50 6.40
N GLN A 138 -7.63 -8.61 6.75
CA GLN A 138 -7.48 -7.34 6.06
C GLN A 138 -6.76 -7.56 4.72
N GLY A 139 -7.30 -6.96 3.65
CA GLY A 139 -6.66 -6.99 2.35
C GLY A 139 -5.39 -6.14 2.29
N GLY A 140 -4.57 -6.38 1.26
CA GLY A 140 -3.32 -5.66 0.99
C GLY A 140 -2.41 -6.44 0.05
N TRP A 141 -1.32 -5.83 -0.36
CA TRP A 141 -0.32 -6.46 -1.22
C TRP A 141 1.04 -6.55 -0.52
N PRO A 142 1.81 -7.65 -0.83
CA PRO A 142 1.47 -8.75 -1.73
C PRO A 142 0.25 -9.53 -1.22
N LEU A 143 -0.65 -9.92 -2.13
CA LEU A 143 -1.73 -10.85 -1.83
C LEU A 143 -1.28 -12.26 -2.20
N ASN A 144 -1.18 -13.13 -1.21
CA ASN A 144 -0.72 -14.51 -1.39
C ASN A 144 -1.84 -15.49 -1.04
N MET A 145 -2.19 -16.34 -2.00
CA MET A 145 -3.30 -17.27 -1.88
C MET A 145 -2.85 -18.68 -2.22
N PHE A 146 -3.33 -19.66 -1.47
CA PHE A 146 -3.25 -21.07 -1.82
C PHE A 146 -4.59 -21.50 -2.44
N LEU A 147 -4.53 -22.17 -3.59
CA LEU A 147 -5.71 -22.52 -4.35
C LEU A 147 -5.70 -24.03 -4.66
N THR A 148 -6.89 -24.59 -4.86
CA THR A 148 -7.03 -25.91 -5.50
C THR A 148 -6.51 -25.86 -6.93
N PRO A 149 -6.24 -27.01 -7.60
CA PRO A 149 -5.91 -27.04 -9.02
C PRO A 149 -6.97 -26.42 -9.94
N GLY A 150 -8.20 -26.27 -9.43
CA GLY A 150 -9.30 -25.61 -10.11
C GLY A 150 -9.41 -24.10 -9.86
N GLY A 151 -8.56 -23.53 -9.01
CA GLY A 151 -8.55 -22.11 -8.69
C GLY A 151 -9.42 -21.68 -7.52
N LYS A 152 -10.06 -22.62 -6.77
CA LYS A 152 -10.82 -22.27 -5.56
C LYS A 152 -9.86 -21.89 -4.42
N PRO A 153 -10.10 -20.79 -3.68
CA PRO A 153 -9.25 -20.35 -2.58
C PRO A 153 -9.36 -21.29 -1.37
N ILE A 154 -8.21 -21.64 -0.78
CA ILE A 154 -8.11 -22.51 0.40
C ILE A 154 -7.72 -21.67 1.63
N PHE A 155 -6.73 -20.82 1.46
CA PHE A 155 -6.13 -19.99 2.50
C PHE A 155 -5.38 -18.83 1.83
N GLY A 156 -5.26 -17.71 2.51
CA GLY A 156 -4.47 -16.59 2.04
C GLY A 156 -4.05 -15.65 3.16
N ALA A 157 -3.10 -14.81 2.86
CA ALA A 157 -2.67 -13.68 3.68
C ALA A 157 -1.91 -12.69 2.80
N THR A 158 -1.47 -11.59 3.39
CA THR A 158 -0.62 -10.62 2.71
C THR A 158 0.86 -11.05 2.79
N TYR A 159 1.72 -10.29 3.42
CA TYR A 159 3.12 -10.60 3.58
C TYR A 159 3.34 -11.74 4.61
N PHE A 160 4.32 -12.62 4.32
CA PHE A 160 4.85 -13.60 5.27
C PHE A 160 6.35 -13.37 5.47
N PRO A 161 6.85 -13.26 6.72
CA PRO A 161 8.29 -13.31 6.96
C PRO A 161 8.86 -14.67 6.54
N PRO A 162 10.14 -14.78 6.15
CA PRO A 162 10.70 -16.07 5.66
C PRO A 162 10.68 -17.17 6.75
N GLU A 163 10.95 -16.80 7.99
CA GLU A 163 10.98 -17.68 9.17
C GLU A 163 10.03 -17.17 10.26
N ASP A 164 9.70 -18.03 11.23
CA ASP A 164 8.82 -17.70 12.35
C ASP A 164 9.39 -16.52 13.16
N ARG A 165 8.55 -15.52 13.45
CA ARG A 165 8.94 -14.35 14.29
C ARG A 165 8.17 -14.33 15.60
N LYS A 166 8.87 -14.17 16.70
CA LYS A 166 8.26 -13.94 18.02
C LYS A 166 7.88 -12.48 18.17
N ILE A 167 6.63 -12.24 18.62
CA ILE A 167 6.13 -10.89 18.93
C ILE A 167 5.38 -10.97 20.25
N GLY A 168 5.97 -10.40 21.30
CA GLY A 168 5.48 -10.59 22.66
C GLY A 168 5.39 -12.09 23.02
N ASP A 169 4.23 -12.52 23.52
CA ASP A 169 3.96 -13.94 23.84
C ASP A 169 3.47 -14.77 22.63
N GLY A 170 3.30 -14.14 21.45
CA GLY A 170 2.84 -14.78 20.23
C GLY A 170 3.97 -15.12 19.26
N THR A 171 3.65 -15.95 18.26
CA THR A 171 4.53 -16.25 17.13
C THR A 171 3.79 -16.03 15.82
N ILE A 172 4.33 -15.18 14.96
CA ILE A 172 3.88 -15.08 13.57
C ILE A 172 4.57 -16.18 12.78
N PRO A 173 3.79 -17.08 12.12
CA PRO A 173 4.38 -18.14 11.34
C PRO A 173 5.10 -17.59 10.12
N GLY A 174 6.31 -18.08 9.88
CA GLY A 174 7.08 -17.78 8.68
C GLY A 174 6.53 -18.48 7.44
N PHE A 175 6.91 -17.98 6.27
CA PHE A 175 6.46 -18.52 5.00
C PHE A 175 6.78 -20.02 4.85
N LYS A 176 7.97 -20.44 5.28
CA LYS A 176 8.37 -21.86 5.28
C LYS A 176 7.46 -22.73 6.15
N THR A 177 7.07 -22.23 7.31
CA THR A 177 6.12 -22.91 8.22
C THR A 177 4.74 -23.00 7.58
N VAL A 178 4.26 -21.91 6.95
CA VAL A 178 2.98 -21.87 6.24
C VAL A 178 2.95 -22.87 5.09
N LEU A 179 4.00 -22.86 4.23
CA LEU A 179 4.12 -23.82 3.12
C LEU A 179 4.01 -25.27 3.61
N ASN A 180 4.74 -25.63 4.68
CA ASN A 180 4.70 -26.99 5.23
C ASN A 180 3.33 -27.35 5.80
N LYS A 181 2.62 -26.42 6.44
CA LYS A 181 1.25 -26.66 6.95
C LYS A 181 0.26 -26.87 5.82
N VAL A 182 0.36 -26.09 4.73
CA VAL A 182 -0.51 -26.29 3.56
C VAL A 182 -0.22 -27.63 2.87
N ILE A 183 1.05 -28.04 2.76
CA ILE A 183 1.43 -29.37 2.24
C ILE A 183 0.88 -30.49 3.13
N GLU A 184 0.89 -30.32 4.44
CA GLU A 184 0.31 -31.30 5.37
C GLU A 184 -1.21 -31.37 5.22
N PHE A 185 -1.88 -30.21 5.09
CA PHE A 185 -3.31 -30.14 4.88
C PHE A 185 -3.75 -30.75 3.52
N ASP A 186 -2.90 -30.67 2.49
CA ASP A 186 -3.14 -31.27 1.18
C ASP A 186 -3.26 -32.81 1.23
N LYS A 187 -2.79 -33.46 2.28
CA LYS A 187 -2.98 -34.93 2.47
C LYS A 187 -4.43 -35.31 2.76
N ASP A 188 -5.24 -34.37 3.28
CA ASP A 188 -6.69 -34.55 3.45
C ASP A 188 -7.45 -33.73 2.39
N ARG A 189 -7.40 -34.23 1.16
CA ARG A 189 -8.05 -33.60 0.00
C ARG A 189 -9.53 -33.34 0.20
N ALA A 190 -10.24 -34.22 0.91
CA ALA A 190 -11.69 -34.10 1.09
C ALA A 190 -12.05 -32.89 1.97
N ASP A 191 -11.31 -32.67 3.04
CA ASP A 191 -11.53 -31.51 3.92
C ASP A 191 -11.01 -30.22 3.29
N LEU A 192 -9.91 -30.28 2.53
CA LEU A 192 -9.39 -29.16 1.76
C LEU A 192 -10.39 -28.65 0.72
N GLU A 193 -11.00 -29.54 -0.08
CA GLU A 193 -12.01 -29.17 -1.08
C GLU A 193 -13.27 -28.58 -0.42
N LYS A 194 -13.74 -29.13 0.70
CA LYS A 194 -14.87 -28.56 1.46
C LYS A 194 -14.58 -27.14 1.97
N GLN A 195 -13.33 -26.87 2.41
CA GLN A 195 -12.94 -25.52 2.81
C GLN A 195 -12.90 -24.58 1.61
N ALA A 196 -12.29 -25.02 0.50
CA ALA A 196 -12.22 -24.25 -0.72
C ALA A 196 -13.62 -23.91 -1.27
N ASP A 197 -14.56 -24.86 -1.23
CA ASP A 197 -15.95 -24.62 -1.63
C ASP A 197 -16.61 -23.55 -0.76
N ARG A 198 -16.45 -23.61 0.56
CA ARG A 198 -17.01 -22.61 1.49
C ARG A 198 -16.50 -21.21 1.22
N ILE A 199 -15.18 -21.06 1.01
CA ILE A 199 -14.59 -19.73 0.74
C ILE A 199 -15.05 -19.25 -0.64
N ALA A 200 -15.06 -20.11 -1.66
CA ALA A 200 -15.53 -19.78 -3.00
C ALA A 200 -17.01 -19.34 -2.99
N GLU A 201 -17.90 -20.06 -2.30
CA GLU A 201 -19.30 -19.67 -2.16
C GLU A 201 -19.47 -18.33 -1.43
N ALA A 202 -18.70 -18.09 -0.36
CA ALA A 202 -18.71 -16.82 0.35
C ALA A 202 -18.24 -15.67 -0.55
N THR A 203 -17.17 -15.91 -1.34
CA THR A 203 -16.63 -14.95 -2.30
C THR A 203 -17.67 -14.57 -3.37
N VAL A 204 -18.31 -15.57 -3.98
CA VAL A 204 -19.36 -15.34 -4.98
C VAL A 204 -20.50 -14.52 -4.37
N LYS A 205 -20.98 -14.88 -3.17
CA LYS A 205 -22.03 -14.13 -2.48
C LYS A 205 -21.63 -12.68 -2.20
N ALA A 206 -20.37 -12.44 -1.80
CA ALA A 206 -19.88 -11.09 -1.56
C ALA A 206 -19.82 -10.26 -2.85
N LEU A 207 -19.28 -10.82 -3.94
CA LEU A 207 -19.22 -10.18 -5.25
C LEU A 207 -20.63 -9.89 -5.81
N GLU A 208 -21.56 -10.86 -5.69
CA GLU A 208 -22.95 -10.66 -6.11
C GLU A 208 -23.67 -9.62 -5.24
N ALA A 209 -23.42 -9.59 -3.93
CA ALA A 209 -24.03 -8.62 -3.04
C ALA A 209 -23.62 -7.19 -3.41
N ASN A 210 -22.34 -6.99 -3.71
CA ASN A 210 -21.82 -5.71 -4.18
C ASN A 210 -22.49 -5.28 -5.50
N SER A 211 -22.65 -6.20 -6.44
CA SER A 211 -23.31 -5.92 -7.73
C SER A 211 -24.82 -5.65 -7.56
N LYS A 212 -25.51 -6.42 -6.71
CA LYS A 212 -26.95 -6.27 -6.46
C LYS A 212 -27.28 -5.02 -5.62
N ALA A 213 -26.43 -4.64 -4.69
CA ALA A 213 -26.60 -3.44 -3.88
C ALA A 213 -26.68 -2.18 -4.76
N ILE A 214 -25.88 -2.12 -5.81
CA ILE A 214 -25.91 -0.99 -6.77
C ILE A 214 -27.20 -0.98 -7.58
N ALA A 215 -27.79 -2.14 -7.91
CA ALA A 215 -28.96 -2.26 -8.77
C ALA A 215 -30.31 -2.08 -8.06
N LEU A 216 -30.36 -2.26 -6.75
CA LEU A 216 -31.62 -2.36 -6.00
C LEU A 216 -31.87 -1.20 -5.00
N VAL A 217 -30.93 -0.28 -4.84
CA VAL A 217 -31.13 0.87 -3.93
C VAL A 217 -32.01 1.91 -4.64
N PRO A 218 -33.24 2.14 -4.18
CA PRO A 218 -34.04 3.22 -4.73
C PRO A 218 -33.36 4.55 -4.46
N ILE A 219 -33.19 5.36 -5.50
CA ILE A 219 -32.63 6.72 -5.37
C ILE A 219 -33.62 7.56 -4.56
N LYS A 220 -33.38 7.64 -3.25
CA LYS A 220 -34.13 8.51 -2.33
C LYS A 220 -33.33 9.76 -2.06
N ARG A 221 -34.02 10.85 -1.64
CA ARG A 221 -33.34 12.10 -1.23
C ARG A 221 -32.40 11.89 -0.06
N ASP A 222 -32.72 10.96 0.84
CA ASP A 222 -31.97 10.65 2.06
C ASP A 222 -30.65 9.91 1.79
N LEU A 223 -30.51 9.28 0.60
CA LEU A 223 -29.31 8.52 0.23
C LEU A 223 -28.01 9.35 0.36
N VAL A 224 -28.07 10.63 -0.01
CA VAL A 224 -26.91 11.54 0.11
C VAL A 224 -26.60 11.84 1.57
N THR A 225 -27.61 12.06 2.39
CA THR A 225 -27.45 12.30 3.84
C THR A 225 -26.90 11.06 4.52
N ASP A 226 -27.49 9.91 4.24
CA ASP A 226 -27.05 8.62 4.77
C ASP A 226 -25.59 8.32 4.38
N ALA A 227 -25.20 8.66 3.14
CA ALA A 227 -23.83 8.51 2.68
C ALA A 227 -22.85 9.45 3.43
N VAL A 228 -23.23 10.70 3.69
CA VAL A 228 -22.43 11.65 4.48
C VAL A 228 -22.27 11.16 5.91
N ASP A 229 -23.36 10.72 6.54
CA ASP A 229 -23.39 10.24 7.93
C ASP A 229 -22.64 8.92 8.12
N GLY A 230 -22.48 8.14 7.04
CA GLY A 230 -21.72 6.90 7.01
C GLY A 230 -20.20 7.09 7.13
N PHE A 231 -19.68 8.31 6.90
CA PHE A 231 -18.24 8.56 7.00
C PHE A 231 -17.83 8.92 8.44
N SER A 232 -16.89 8.14 8.97
CA SER A 232 -16.22 8.45 10.23
C SER A 232 -14.96 9.25 9.93
N ILE A 233 -14.99 10.56 10.25
CA ILE A 233 -13.90 11.51 9.95
C ILE A 233 -13.14 11.82 11.24
N ASP A 234 -11.81 11.82 11.18
CA ASP A 234 -10.93 12.20 12.28
C ASP A 234 -11.01 13.72 12.52
N PRO A 235 -11.55 14.19 13.67
CA PRO A 235 -11.73 15.61 13.90
C PRO A 235 -10.42 16.36 14.15
N GLU A 236 -9.36 15.67 14.54
CA GLU A 236 -8.06 16.26 14.90
C GLU A 236 -7.12 16.30 13.70
N HIS A 237 -6.92 15.15 13.06
CA HIS A 237 -5.96 15.01 11.96
C HIS A 237 -6.60 14.88 10.57
N GLY A 238 -7.92 14.97 10.47
CA GLY A 238 -8.62 14.77 9.21
C GLY A 238 -8.51 13.33 8.69
N GLY A 239 -9.06 13.09 7.49
CA GLY A 239 -9.13 11.75 6.91
C GLY A 239 -10.23 10.88 7.50
N THR A 240 -10.51 9.77 6.84
CA THR A 240 -11.50 8.77 7.31
C THR A 240 -10.82 7.64 8.04
N GLY A 241 -11.51 7.04 9.02
CA GLY A 241 -10.97 5.91 9.78
C GLY A 241 -11.99 5.35 10.79
N SER A 242 -11.58 4.37 11.60
CA SER A 242 -12.40 3.77 12.66
C SER A 242 -12.27 4.56 13.96
N LYS A 243 -13.38 4.99 14.52
CA LYS A 243 -13.47 5.63 15.84
C LYS A 243 -13.02 4.68 16.96
N GLU A 244 -13.37 3.40 16.85
CA GLU A 244 -13.03 2.35 17.80
C GLU A 244 -11.52 2.16 17.93
N ARG A 245 -10.79 2.42 16.84
CA ARG A 245 -9.32 2.40 16.80
C ARG A 245 -8.70 3.77 17.05
N ASN A 246 -9.48 4.76 17.47
CA ASN A 246 -9.03 6.15 17.58
C ASN A 246 -8.32 6.65 16.30
N PHE A 247 -8.84 6.28 15.14
CA PHE A 247 -8.32 6.60 13.80
C PHE A 247 -6.86 6.16 13.56
N ARG A 248 -6.32 5.23 14.36
CA ARG A 248 -4.97 4.68 14.19
C ARG A 248 -4.88 3.73 13.01
N GLY A 249 -3.70 3.63 12.43
CA GLY A 249 -3.36 2.78 11.29
C GLY A 249 -3.20 3.57 10.00
N THR A 250 -3.07 2.87 8.90
CA THR A 250 -2.87 3.46 7.57
C THR A 250 -4.02 4.37 7.17
N LYS A 251 -3.69 5.49 6.52
CA LYS A 251 -4.64 6.52 6.13
C LYS A 251 -4.44 6.91 4.67
N PHE A 252 -5.42 6.59 3.84
CA PHE A 252 -5.42 6.91 2.41
C PHE A 252 -6.05 8.29 2.15
N PRO A 253 -5.55 9.05 1.15
CA PRO A 253 -6.14 10.33 0.74
C PRO A 253 -7.60 10.23 0.26
N ARG A 254 -7.98 9.16 -0.43
CA ARG A 254 -9.34 8.86 -0.93
C ARG A 254 -10.01 10.05 -1.67
N PRO A 255 -9.40 10.61 -2.74
CA PRO A 255 -9.89 11.82 -3.39
C PRO A 255 -11.38 11.80 -3.80
N PRO A 256 -11.95 10.69 -4.33
CA PRO A 256 -13.37 10.66 -4.69
C PRO A 256 -14.31 10.85 -3.49
N VAL A 257 -13.92 10.37 -2.30
CA VAL A 257 -14.69 10.59 -1.07
C VAL A 257 -14.67 12.07 -0.70
N TRP A 258 -13.47 12.70 -0.75
CA TRP A 258 -13.33 14.10 -0.39
C TRP A 258 -13.94 15.04 -1.42
N GLY A 259 -13.93 14.72 -2.71
CA GLY A 259 -14.68 15.44 -3.74
C GLY A 259 -16.19 15.45 -3.45
N PHE A 260 -16.75 14.28 -3.12
CA PHE A 260 -18.16 14.18 -2.69
C PHE A 260 -18.42 15.01 -1.43
N LEU A 261 -17.62 14.85 -0.37
CA LEU A 261 -17.79 15.57 0.89
C LEU A 261 -17.55 17.08 0.74
N LEU A 262 -16.66 17.50 -0.12
CA LEU A 262 -16.38 18.91 -0.42
C LEU A 262 -17.64 19.60 -0.94
N VAL A 263 -18.33 19.00 -1.92
CA VAL A 263 -19.60 19.53 -2.45
C VAL A 263 -20.67 19.56 -1.38
N GLN A 264 -20.84 18.49 -0.59
CA GLN A 264 -21.83 18.43 0.46
C GLN A 264 -21.55 19.42 1.61
N SER A 265 -20.28 19.64 1.91
CA SER A 265 -19.84 20.55 2.99
C SER A 265 -20.19 22.03 2.73
N ARG A 266 -20.49 22.41 1.49
CA ARG A 266 -20.83 23.79 1.11
C ARG A 266 -22.34 24.05 1.18
N LYS A 267 -23.16 23.05 1.50
CA LYS A 267 -24.61 23.24 1.68
C LYS A 267 -24.92 23.87 3.03
N PRO A 268 -25.98 24.72 3.12
CA PRO A 268 -26.42 25.28 4.38
C PRO A 268 -26.70 24.18 5.42
N GLY A 269 -26.30 24.41 6.66
CA GLY A 269 -26.46 23.43 7.77
C GLY A 269 -25.30 22.43 7.90
N ASN A 270 -24.32 22.44 7.00
CA ASN A 270 -23.19 21.51 7.00
C ASN A 270 -21.87 22.16 7.49
N GLU A 271 -21.94 23.17 8.35
CA GLU A 271 -20.76 23.91 8.83
C GLU A 271 -19.74 23.02 9.53
N ASN A 272 -20.20 21.99 10.25
CA ASN A 272 -19.31 21.03 10.89
C ASN A 272 -18.60 20.15 9.85
N LEU A 273 -19.31 19.66 8.84
CA LEU A 273 -18.74 18.91 7.73
C LEU A 273 -17.72 19.76 6.98
N LYS A 274 -18.00 21.06 6.79
CA LYS A 274 -17.07 22.01 6.18
C LYS A 274 -15.76 22.07 6.95
N LYS A 275 -15.81 22.22 8.28
CA LYS A 275 -14.62 22.25 9.13
C LYS A 275 -13.80 20.96 9.02
N LEU A 276 -14.46 19.80 9.04
CA LEU A 276 -13.79 18.50 8.93
C LEU A 276 -13.14 18.29 7.56
N THR A 277 -13.81 18.72 6.48
CA THR A 277 -13.31 18.64 5.11
C THR A 277 -12.11 19.57 4.93
N ASP A 278 -12.25 20.84 5.31
CA ASP A 278 -11.18 21.84 5.21
C ASP A 278 -9.95 21.41 6.05
N ASN A 279 -10.18 20.87 7.27
CA ASN A 279 -9.10 20.32 8.10
C ASN A 279 -8.39 19.15 7.43
N THR A 280 -9.14 18.24 6.78
CA THR A 280 -8.52 17.10 6.09
C THR A 280 -7.62 17.55 4.94
N LEU A 281 -8.12 18.46 4.09
CA LEU A 281 -7.34 18.99 2.97
C LEU A 281 -6.08 19.71 3.47
N ALA A 282 -6.19 20.51 4.54
CA ALA A 282 -5.05 21.17 5.16
C ALA A 282 -4.03 20.16 5.71
N LYS A 283 -4.49 19.14 6.46
CA LYS A 283 -3.60 18.15 7.08
C LYS A 283 -2.87 17.27 6.07
N MET A 284 -3.50 16.95 4.93
CA MET A 284 -2.81 16.22 3.85
C MET A 284 -1.69 17.06 3.22
N LEU A 285 -1.92 18.34 2.95
CA LEU A 285 -0.91 19.20 2.34
C LEU A 285 0.16 19.71 3.32
N GLU A 286 -0.09 19.66 4.63
CA GLU A 286 0.88 20.00 5.68
C GLU A 286 1.76 18.81 6.07
N GLY A 287 1.26 17.58 5.87
CA GLY A 287 1.92 16.34 6.28
C GLY A 287 3.06 15.92 5.36
N GLY A 288 3.82 14.92 5.81
CA GLY A 288 4.88 14.31 4.99
C GLY A 288 4.34 13.43 3.85
N ILE A 289 3.01 13.21 3.79
CA ILE A 289 2.39 12.57 2.61
C ILE A 289 2.51 13.42 1.35
N TYR A 290 2.67 14.73 1.48
CA TYR A 290 3.01 15.63 0.40
C TYR A 290 4.52 15.85 0.35
N ASP A 291 5.14 15.67 -0.82
CA ASP A 291 6.56 15.95 -1.02
C ASP A 291 6.77 17.46 -1.18
N HIS A 292 7.22 18.11 -0.11
CA HIS A 292 7.39 19.55 -0.04
C HIS A 292 8.53 20.12 -0.92
N LEU A 293 9.42 19.27 -1.45
CA LEU A 293 10.53 19.68 -2.31
C LEU A 293 10.29 19.30 -3.77
N GLY A 294 9.89 18.07 -4.01
CA GLY A 294 9.68 17.55 -5.36
C GLY A 294 8.27 17.76 -5.91
N GLY A 295 7.31 18.03 -5.05
CA GLY A 295 5.88 18.07 -5.37
C GLY A 295 5.27 16.68 -5.52
N GLY A 296 3.94 16.64 -5.56
CA GLY A 296 3.17 15.41 -5.63
C GLY A 296 2.99 14.71 -4.28
N PHE A 297 2.03 13.80 -4.25
CA PHE A 297 1.63 13.07 -3.06
C PHE A 297 2.11 11.62 -3.11
N HIS A 298 2.56 11.13 -1.97
CA HIS A 298 2.73 9.71 -1.71
C HIS A 298 1.36 9.03 -1.57
N ARG A 299 1.35 7.70 -1.70
CA ARG A 299 0.10 6.94 -1.83
C ARG A 299 -0.77 6.97 -0.59
N TYR A 300 -0.20 6.71 0.60
CA TYR A 300 -0.90 6.74 1.87
C TYR A 300 0.04 7.05 3.02
N SER A 301 -0.53 7.50 4.15
CA SER A 301 0.21 7.60 5.41
C SER A 301 0.14 6.27 6.17
N THR A 302 1.26 5.85 6.76
CA THR A 302 1.34 4.63 7.57
C THR A 302 0.72 4.81 8.95
N GLU A 303 0.43 6.07 9.34
CA GLU A 303 -0.09 6.43 10.65
C GLU A 303 -1.15 7.57 10.56
N ARG A 304 -1.70 7.97 11.72
CA ARG A 304 -2.85 8.87 11.84
C ARG A 304 -2.57 10.31 11.40
N THR A 305 -1.32 10.80 11.55
CA THR A 305 -1.01 12.25 11.49
C THR A 305 -0.58 12.74 10.12
N TRP A 306 -0.56 11.89 9.09
CA TRP A 306 -0.07 12.17 7.74
C TRP A 306 1.44 12.45 7.64
N THR A 307 2.22 12.09 8.67
CA THR A 307 3.65 12.41 8.73
C THR A 307 4.52 11.42 8.00
N VAL A 308 4.32 10.11 8.25
CA VAL A 308 5.14 9.04 7.67
C VAL A 308 4.38 8.39 6.53
N PRO A 309 4.74 8.66 5.27
CA PRO A 309 4.09 8.03 4.13
C PRO A 309 4.64 6.64 3.84
N HIS A 310 3.89 5.86 3.06
CA HIS A 310 4.45 4.86 2.19
C HIS A 310 4.89 5.57 0.91
N PHE A 311 6.19 5.50 0.59
CA PHE A 311 6.84 6.47 -0.29
C PHE A 311 6.57 6.31 -1.79
N GLU A 312 5.78 5.34 -2.24
CA GLU A 312 5.37 5.28 -3.64
C GLU A 312 4.51 6.49 -4.05
N LYS A 313 4.63 6.92 -5.30
CA LYS A 313 3.79 7.97 -5.89
C LYS A 313 3.07 7.41 -7.11
N MET A 314 1.74 7.30 -7.03
CA MET A 314 0.93 6.78 -8.12
C MET A 314 0.41 7.92 -8.99
N LEU A 315 0.42 7.75 -10.30
CA LEU A 315 -0.13 8.74 -11.23
C LEU A 315 -1.62 9.01 -10.95
N TYR A 316 -2.40 7.94 -10.75
CA TYR A 316 -3.84 8.07 -10.53
C TYR A 316 -4.19 8.75 -9.20
N ASP A 317 -3.40 8.58 -8.13
CA ASP A 317 -3.60 9.29 -6.87
C ASP A 317 -3.32 10.79 -7.06
N ASN A 318 -2.20 11.13 -7.72
CA ASN A 318 -1.81 12.51 -7.97
C ASN A 318 -2.76 13.22 -8.91
N ALA A 319 -3.25 12.56 -9.96
CA ALA A 319 -4.23 13.13 -10.88
C ALA A 319 -5.54 13.49 -10.16
N GLN A 320 -6.08 12.58 -9.35
CA GLN A 320 -7.30 12.80 -8.59
C GLN A 320 -7.11 13.85 -7.48
N LEU A 321 -5.93 13.94 -6.87
CA LEU A 321 -5.63 14.97 -5.87
C LEU A 321 -5.49 16.36 -6.52
N VAL A 322 -4.92 16.46 -7.72
CA VAL A 322 -4.92 17.71 -8.50
C VAL A 322 -6.35 18.18 -8.78
N GLU A 323 -7.25 17.28 -9.19
CA GLU A 323 -8.67 17.58 -9.39
C GLU A 323 -9.31 18.07 -8.09
N LEU A 324 -9.17 17.33 -6.99
CA LEU A 324 -9.73 17.65 -5.68
C LEU A 324 -9.29 19.05 -5.18
N TYR A 325 -7.98 19.33 -5.21
CA TYR A 325 -7.47 20.64 -4.78
C TYR A 325 -7.83 21.77 -5.73
N SER A 326 -8.00 21.50 -7.04
CA SER A 326 -8.50 22.48 -8.01
C SER A 326 -9.97 22.86 -7.72
N GLU A 327 -10.81 21.88 -7.42
CA GLU A 327 -12.20 22.11 -7.01
C GLU A 327 -12.26 22.84 -5.65
N ALA A 328 -11.42 22.45 -4.70
CA ALA A 328 -11.33 23.12 -3.40
C ALA A 328 -10.93 24.61 -3.57
N TYR A 329 -9.96 24.89 -4.46
CA TYR A 329 -9.55 26.27 -4.78
C TYR A 329 -10.66 27.06 -5.46
N ALA A 330 -11.43 26.45 -6.35
CA ALA A 330 -12.55 27.12 -7.01
C ALA A 330 -13.67 27.52 -6.02
N LEU A 331 -13.85 26.73 -4.96
CA LEU A 331 -14.86 26.97 -3.92
C LEU A 331 -14.38 27.90 -2.79
N ASP A 332 -13.09 27.85 -2.46
CA ASP A 332 -12.45 28.64 -1.40
C ASP A 332 -11.00 28.92 -1.84
N PRO A 333 -10.72 30.08 -2.48
CA PRO A 333 -9.43 30.38 -3.08
C PRO A 333 -8.32 30.58 -2.04
N ARG A 334 -7.67 29.49 -1.64
CA ARG A 334 -6.52 29.51 -0.74
C ARG A 334 -5.24 29.38 -1.55
N PRO A 335 -4.21 30.22 -1.29
CA PRO A 335 -2.93 30.18 -2.00
C PRO A 335 -2.28 28.80 -1.98
N GLU A 336 -2.34 28.09 -0.84
CA GLU A 336 -1.77 26.76 -0.65
C GLU A 336 -2.39 25.72 -1.58
N TYR A 337 -3.69 25.78 -1.89
CA TYR A 337 -4.33 24.87 -2.83
C TYR A 337 -3.82 25.09 -4.25
N LYS A 338 -3.69 26.36 -4.66
CA LYS A 338 -3.11 26.72 -5.97
C LYS A 338 -1.67 26.21 -6.08
N ARG A 339 -0.87 26.43 -5.02
CA ARG A 339 0.53 25.97 -4.95
C ARG A 339 0.63 24.47 -5.13
N VAL A 340 -0.10 23.69 -4.35
CA VAL A 340 -0.09 22.20 -4.40
C VAL A 340 -0.47 21.68 -5.78
N VAL A 341 -1.49 22.28 -6.43
CA VAL A 341 -1.88 21.90 -7.80
C VAL A 341 -0.74 22.17 -8.77
N ALA A 342 -0.14 23.37 -8.73
CA ALA A 342 0.95 23.74 -9.63
C ALA A 342 2.20 22.86 -9.44
N GLU A 343 2.59 22.61 -8.20
CA GLU A 343 3.76 21.78 -7.86
C GLU A 343 3.54 20.31 -8.23
N THR A 344 2.33 19.77 -7.99
CA THR A 344 1.99 18.38 -8.37
C THR A 344 1.97 18.20 -9.89
N LEU A 345 1.42 19.16 -10.64
CA LEU A 345 1.50 19.13 -12.11
C LEU A 345 2.94 19.27 -12.61
N GLY A 346 3.75 20.10 -11.94
CA GLY A 346 5.19 20.22 -12.18
C GLY A 346 5.93 18.89 -11.99
N PHE A 347 5.62 18.20 -10.90
CA PHE A 347 6.13 16.86 -10.60
C PHE A 347 5.75 15.85 -11.69
N ILE A 348 4.47 15.76 -12.05
CA ILE A 348 4.00 14.83 -13.10
C ILE A 348 4.73 15.10 -14.42
N LYS A 349 4.88 16.37 -14.80
CA LYS A 349 5.58 16.76 -16.02
C LYS A 349 7.06 16.39 -15.99
N ARG A 350 7.73 16.53 -14.86
CA ARG A 350 9.17 16.32 -14.71
C ARG A 350 9.54 14.87 -14.52
N GLU A 351 8.80 14.13 -13.65
CA GLU A 351 9.19 12.81 -13.18
C GLU A 351 8.34 11.67 -13.78
N MET A 352 7.07 11.95 -14.10
CA MET A 352 6.14 10.91 -14.54
C MET A 352 5.82 10.96 -16.03
N THR A 353 6.52 11.81 -16.80
CA THR A 353 6.32 11.89 -18.26
C THR A 353 7.53 11.32 -18.99
N SER A 354 7.30 10.32 -19.84
CA SER A 354 8.35 9.70 -20.64
C SER A 354 8.81 10.63 -21.80
N PRO A 355 10.00 10.38 -22.39
CA PRO A 355 10.45 11.11 -23.57
C PRO A 355 9.47 11.04 -24.76
N GLU A 356 8.74 9.92 -24.87
CA GLU A 356 7.71 9.67 -25.88
C GLU A 356 6.35 10.33 -25.54
N LYS A 357 6.29 11.11 -24.45
CA LYS A 357 5.10 11.82 -23.94
C LYS A 357 3.98 10.91 -23.43
N GLY A 358 4.27 9.65 -23.13
CA GLY A 358 3.42 8.81 -22.31
C GLY A 358 3.66 9.13 -20.82
N PHE A 359 2.76 8.67 -19.95
CA PHE A 359 2.95 8.79 -18.51
C PHE A 359 3.38 7.46 -17.91
N TYR A 360 4.33 7.51 -16.96
CA TYR A 360 4.61 6.38 -16.07
C TYR A 360 3.47 6.23 -15.06
N SER A 361 3.13 4.99 -14.72
CA SER A 361 2.02 4.69 -13.80
C SER A 361 2.35 4.98 -12.33
N ALA A 362 3.61 4.82 -11.96
CA ALA A 362 4.06 4.96 -10.58
C ALA A 362 5.56 5.27 -10.48
N LEU A 363 5.96 5.85 -9.34
CA LEU A 363 7.33 5.79 -8.83
C LEU A 363 7.37 4.83 -7.65
N ASP A 364 8.41 4.00 -7.62
CA ASP A 364 8.63 3.00 -6.58
C ASP A 364 8.85 3.64 -5.20
N ALA A 365 8.38 2.98 -4.15
CA ALA A 365 8.66 3.38 -2.78
C ALA A 365 10.14 3.20 -2.43
N ASP A 366 10.80 2.19 -3.04
CA ASP A 366 12.18 1.84 -2.76
C ASP A 366 13.14 2.61 -3.68
N SER A 367 14.20 3.17 -3.08
CA SER A 367 15.38 3.69 -3.76
C SER A 367 16.59 2.97 -3.19
N ASN A 368 17.50 2.45 -4.06
CA ASN A 368 18.67 1.68 -3.61
C ASN A 368 18.30 0.53 -2.64
N GLU A 369 17.20 -0.17 -2.91
CA GLU A 369 16.66 -1.27 -2.09
C GLU A 369 16.17 -0.87 -0.68
N LYS A 370 15.96 0.45 -0.44
CA LYS A 370 15.42 0.98 0.81
C LYS A 370 14.21 1.86 0.57
N GLU A 371 13.17 1.63 1.36
CA GLU A 371 11.97 2.46 1.32
C GLU A 371 12.29 3.91 1.72
N GLY A 372 11.86 4.85 0.88
CA GLY A 372 11.92 6.28 1.17
C GLY A 372 13.31 6.92 1.16
N GLU A 373 14.41 6.21 0.87
CA GLU A 373 15.76 6.74 0.95
C GLU A 373 15.95 8.05 0.16
N PHE A 374 15.24 8.19 -0.97
CA PHE A 374 15.29 9.40 -1.80
C PHE A 374 14.60 10.61 -1.14
N TYR A 375 13.63 10.39 -0.25
CA TYR A 375 12.76 11.44 0.29
C TYR A 375 13.09 11.85 1.71
N VAL A 376 13.95 11.10 2.39
CA VAL A 376 14.29 11.35 3.79
C VAL A 376 15.65 12.02 3.91
N TRP A 377 15.83 12.82 4.94
CA TRP A 377 17.01 13.66 5.12
C TRP A 377 17.63 13.46 6.50
N THR A 378 18.95 13.46 6.57
CA THR A 378 19.68 13.71 7.82
C THR A 378 19.93 15.21 7.98
N GLU A 379 20.10 15.68 9.22
CA GLU A 379 20.43 17.10 9.47
C GLU A 379 21.74 17.49 8.79
N ASP A 380 22.73 16.61 8.76
CA ASP A 380 24.03 16.86 8.10
C ASP A 380 23.89 17.06 6.58
N GLU A 381 23.03 16.28 5.93
CA GLU A 381 22.73 16.45 4.50
C GLU A 381 22.06 17.80 4.22
N ILE A 382 21.05 18.15 5.03
CA ILE A 382 20.38 19.45 4.93
C ILE A 382 21.40 20.60 5.12
N LYS A 383 22.24 20.53 6.15
CA LYS A 383 23.27 21.53 6.42
C LYS A 383 24.27 21.67 5.28
N LYS A 384 24.67 20.53 4.70
CA LYS A 384 25.61 20.50 3.57
C LYS A 384 25.02 21.17 2.32
N VAL A 385 23.73 21.00 2.06
CA VAL A 385 23.06 21.61 0.90
C VAL A 385 22.85 23.11 1.10
N LEU A 386 22.41 23.54 2.28
CA LEU A 386 22.05 24.93 2.57
C LEU A 386 23.29 25.84 2.78
N GLY A 387 24.36 25.29 3.31
CA GLY A 387 25.66 25.97 3.44
C GLY A 387 25.78 26.97 4.58
N THR A 388 24.68 27.57 5.10
CA THR A 388 24.73 28.53 6.23
C THR A 388 23.87 28.07 7.41
N ASP A 389 24.29 28.46 8.63
CA ASP A 389 23.51 28.10 9.83
C ASP A 389 22.17 28.89 9.90
N ALA A 390 22.10 30.08 9.27
CA ALA A 390 20.87 30.87 9.19
C ALA A 390 19.83 30.19 8.29
N ASP A 391 20.24 29.70 7.11
CA ASP A 391 19.36 28.98 6.20
C ASP A 391 18.91 27.65 6.82
N LEU A 392 19.81 26.94 7.51
CA LEU A 392 19.49 25.73 8.24
C LEU A 392 18.42 26.01 9.33
N ALA A 393 18.58 27.08 10.10
CA ALA A 393 17.62 27.43 11.14
C ALA A 393 16.23 27.74 10.56
N LEU A 394 16.16 28.48 9.45
CA LEU A 394 14.92 28.79 8.76
C LEU A 394 14.30 27.50 8.18
N PHE A 395 15.08 26.67 7.49
CA PHE A 395 14.62 25.39 6.95
C PHE A 395 14.04 24.48 8.04
N LYS A 396 14.72 24.39 9.17
CA LYS A 396 14.25 23.62 10.34
C LYS A 396 12.92 24.15 10.88
N ALA A 397 12.74 25.45 10.91
CA ALA A 397 11.49 26.08 11.34
C ALA A 397 10.36 25.81 10.35
N VAL A 398 10.62 25.93 9.03
CA VAL A 398 9.63 25.70 7.97
C VAL A 398 9.18 24.25 7.93
N TYR A 399 10.14 23.32 7.91
CA TYR A 399 9.86 21.88 7.66
C TYR A 399 9.80 21.01 8.92
N GLY A 400 9.81 21.64 10.10
CA GLY A 400 9.66 20.90 11.36
C GLY A 400 10.80 19.94 11.68
N VAL A 401 12.02 20.26 11.22
CA VAL A 401 13.22 19.45 11.46
C VAL A 401 13.73 19.71 12.88
N ALA A 402 13.21 18.94 13.84
CA ALA A 402 13.62 19.00 15.24
C ALA A 402 14.24 17.68 15.69
N ALA A 403 13.43 16.74 16.18
CA ALA A 403 13.87 15.36 16.39
C ALA A 403 13.59 14.52 15.13
N PRO A 404 14.42 13.51 14.83
CA PRO A 404 14.11 12.58 13.76
C PRO A 404 12.70 11.97 13.92
N ASN A 405 11.99 11.88 12.81
CA ASN A 405 10.62 11.36 12.76
C ASN A 405 10.45 10.11 11.90
N PHE A 406 11.59 9.58 11.41
CA PHE A 406 11.65 8.35 10.64
C PHE A 406 12.96 7.60 10.96
N GLU A 407 12.86 6.28 11.29
CA GLU A 407 13.98 5.37 11.59
C GLU A 407 15.00 5.95 12.59
N GLU A 408 14.53 6.72 13.61
CA GLU A 408 15.35 7.35 14.66
C GLU A 408 16.51 8.25 14.17
N LYS A 409 16.68 8.37 12.86
CA LYS A 409 17.82 9.07 12.24
C LYS A 409 17.40 10.10 11.21
N TYR A 410 16.29 9.87 10.50
CA TYR A 410 15.91 10.67 9.36
C TYR A 410 14.76 11.63 9.65
N HIS A 411 14.66 12.65 8.82
CA HIS A 411 13.57 13.62 8.80
C HIS A 411 12.76 13.49 7.53
N ILE A 412 11.46 13.24 7.68
CA ILE A 412 10.46 13.48 6.66
C ILE A 412 9.99 14.90 6.83
N LEU A 413 10.03 15.69 5.76
CA LEU A 413 9.66 17.09 5.76
C LEU A 413 8.14 17.25 5.87
N ARG A 414 7.70 18.22 6.66
CA ARG A 414 6.27 18.57 6.83
C ARG A 414 6.17 20.04 7.20
N LEU A 415 4.99 20.64 7.07
CA LEU A 415 4.75 22.02 7.50
C LEU A 415 4.02 22.01 8.86
N PRO A 416 4.71 22.16 9.99
CA PRO A 416 4.08 22.19 11.31
C PRO A 416 3.23 23.43 11.54
N LYS A 417 3.50 24.50 10.77
CA LYS A 417 2.80 25.79 10.76
C LYS A 417 2.58 26.22 9.31
N THR A 418 1.63 27.11 9.09
CA THR A 418 1.45 27.74 7.79
C THR A 418 2.66 28.62 7.43
N LEU A 419 2.95 28.77 6.14
CA LEU A 419 4.03 29.64 5.69
C LEU A 419 3.83 31.09 6.19
N GLY A 420 2.58 31.59 6.24
CA GLY A 420 2.28 32.90 6.77
C GLY A 420 2.60 33.07 8.27
N GLU A 421 2.41 32.04 9.09
CA GLU A 421 2.80 32.06 10.50
C GLU A 421 4.32 32.09 10.64
N ILE A 422 5.03 31.27 9.88
CA ILE A 422 6.51 31.22 9.89
C ILE A 422 7.10 32.55 9.39
N ALA A 423 6.60 33.07 8.28
CA ALA A 423 7.02 34.35 7.74
C ALA A 423 6.88 35.47 8.78
N LYS A 424 5.75 35.51 9.49
CA LYS A 424 5.53 36.48 10.58
C LYS A 424 6.51 36.30 11.74
N GLU A 425 6.79 35.08 12.18
CA GLU A 425 7.75 34.78 13.25
C GLU A 425 9.17 35.21 12.87
N HIS A 426 9.56 35.01 11.61
CA HIS A 426 10.89 35.36 11.10
C HIS A 426 10.98 36.75 10.49
N LYS A 427 9.91 37.57 10.53
CA LYS A 427 9.85 38.91 9.94
C LYS A 427 10.17 38.92 8.43
N LEU A 428 9.70 37.90 7.72
CA LEU A 428 9.80 37.73 6.28
C LEU A 428 8.43 37.91 5.62
N THR A 429 8.41 38.04 4.31
CA THR A 429 7.20 37.84 3.53
C THR A 429 7.06 36.36 3.18
N GLU A 430 5.84 35.90 2.82
CA GLU A 430 5.66 34.50 2.39
C GLU A 430 6.46 34.16 1.12
N GLU A 431 6.74 35.17 0.29
CA GLU A 431 7.54 34.99 -0.93
C GLU A 431 9.06 34.87 -0.61
N GLN A 432 9.55 35.45 0.49
CA GLN A 432 10.91 35.29 0.98
C GLN A 432 11.09 33.92 1.66
#